data_10cefe10fe08998e0961498e7ba5f8e0
#
_entry.id   10cefe10fe08998e0961498e7ba5f8e0
#
_cell.length_a   1.000
_cell.length_b   1.000
_cell.length_c   1.000
_cell.angle_alpha   90.00
_cell.angle_beta   90.00
_cell.angle_gamma   90.00
#
_symmetry.space_group_name_H-M   'P 1'
#
loop_
_entity.id
_entity.type
_entity.pdbx_description
1 polymer ?
#
loop_
_entity_poly.entity_id
_entity_poly.type
_entity_poly.pdbx_seq_one_letter_code
_entity_poly.pdbx_strand_id
1 'polypeptide(L)'
;MNSRAKGVRGELQVAHLFQKSGYKAERGQQHDGRSGHADVVGVPYIWIEVKRDQDLNVLKAIEQAERDSAGYYERTREDLLPVVIHRKNREEWKCTMRLLDLLSLSGSMPFAVAVPTDGLVTMTWSDWIRVYMAYETERSGA
;
A
#
# COMPACT_ATOMS: atom_id res chain seq x y z
N MET A 1 -0.98 -7.90 24.20
CA MET A 1 -1.81 -8.04 22.98
C MET A 1 -1.14 -9.03 22.06
N ASN A 2 -1.87 -10.01 21.57
CA ASN A 2 -1.29 -10.96 20.61
C ASN A 2 -1.08 -10.30 19.25
N SER A 3 -0.21 -10.89 18.43
CA SER A 3 0.17 -10.31 17.14
C SER A 3 -0.99 -10.25 16.15
N ARG A 4 -1.93 -11.20 16.22
CA ARG A 4 -3.11 -11.20 15.34
C ARG A 4 -4.03 -10.00 15.63
N ALA A 5 -4.32 -9.74 16.91
CA ALA A 5 -5.15 -8.60 17.29
C ALA A 5 -4.49 -7.28 16.94
N LYS A 6 -3.18 -7.20 17.10
CA LYS A 6 -2.39 -6.02 16.73
C LYS A 6 -2.45 -5.78 15.23
N GLY A 7 -2.35 -6.85 14.42
CA GLY A 7 -2.45 -6.77 12.97
C GLY A 7 -3.83 -6.27 12.51
N VAL A 8 -4.90 -6.84 13.04
CA VAL A 8 -6.27 -6.42 12.72
C VAL A 8 -6.49 -4.96 13.08
N ARG A 9 -6.02 -4.54 14.26
CA ARG A 9 -6.14 -3.15 14.69
C ARG A 9 -5.40 -2.20 13.74
N GLY A 10 -4.20 -2.58 13.30
CA GLY A 10 -3.43 -1.79 12.33
C GLY A 10 -4.17 -1.64 11.01
N GLU A 11 -4.73 -2.73 10.50
CA GLU A 11 -5.51 -2.70 9.25
C GLU A 11 -6.73 -1.78 9.37
N LEU A 12 -7.45 -1.85 10.49
CA LEU A 12 -8.60 -0.97 10.74
C LEU A 12 -8.18 0.50 10.85
N GLN A 13 -7.04 0.78 11.50
CA GLN A 13 -6.52 2.15 11.58
C GLN A 13 -6.20 2.71 10.20
N VAL A 14 -5.57 1.92 9.34
CA VAL A 14 -5.21 2.36 7.99
C VAL A 14 -6.47 2.55 7.14
N ALA A 15 -7.43 1.62 7.21
CA ALA A 15 -8.70 1.78 6.51
C ALA A 15 -9.38 3.10 6.92
N HIS A 16 -9.35 3.42 8.20
CA HIS A 16 -9.93 4.65 8.73
C HIS A 16 -9.22 5.91 8.20
N LEU A 17 -7.89 5.87 8.08
CA LEU A 17 -7.13 6.97 7.50
C LEU A 17 -7.59 7.26 6.06
N PHE A 18 -7.77 6.21 5.25
CA PHE A 18 -8.28 6.37 3.89
C PHE A 18 -9.72 6.88 3.86
N GLN A 19 -10.56 6.39 4.76
CA GLN A 19 -11.95 6.86 4.86
C GLN A 19 -12.00 8.36 5.13
N LYS A 20 -11.15 8.86 6.02
CA LYS A 20 -11.06 10.30 6.30
C LYS A 20 -10.62 11.10 5.09
N SER A 21 -9.92 10.48 4.16
CA SER A 21 -9.46 11.11 2.94
C SER A 21 -10.47 10.98 1.79
N GLY A 22 -11.63 10.37 2.05
CA GLY A 22 -12.72 10.30 1.09
C GLY A 22 -12.82 8.99 0.32
N TYR A 23 -12.05 7.97 0.67
CA TYR A 23 -12.10 6.67 0.00
C TYR A 23 -13.00 5.69 0.74
N LYS A 24 -13.62 4.79 -0.01
CA LYS A 24 -14.46 3.72 0.57
C LYS A 24 -13.59 2.53 0.95
N ALA A 25 -12.60 2.80 1.78
CA ALA A 25 -11.66 1.77 2.21
C ALA A 25 -12.26 0.91 3.31
N GLU A 26 -11.92 -0.36 3.28
CA GLU A 26 -12.30 -1.29 4.34
C GLU A 26 -11.21 -2.34 4.49
N ARG A 27 -11.19 -3.00 5.64
CA ARG A 27 -10.29 -4.11 5.87
C ARG A 27 -10.61 -5.24 4.90
N GLY A 28 -9.58 -5.76 4.24
CA GLY A 28 -9.74 -6.94 3.38
C GLY A 28 -10.13 -8.13 4.23
N GLN A 29 -11.24 -8.78 3.86
CA GLN A 29 -11.73 -9.91 4.64
C GLN A 29 -11.00 -11.18 4.21
N GLN A 30 -10.32 -11.79 5.15
CA GLN A 30 -9.73 -13.10 4.98
C GLN A 30 -10.70 -14.13 5.51
N HIS A 31 -11.68 -14.49 4.69
CA HIS A 31 -12.53 -15.64 5.00
C HIS A 31 -11.73 -16.91 4.67
N ASP A 32 -11.77 -17.88 5.52
CA ASP A 32 -11.21 -19.23 5.29
C ASP A 32 -9.68 -19.30 5.25
N GLY A 33 -8.96 -18.34 5.81
CA GLY A 33 -7.52 -18.34 5.81
C GLY A 33 -6.88 -18.20 4.43
N ARG A 34 -7.65 -17.86 3.41
CA ARG A 34 -7.14 -17.62 2.06
C ARG A 34 -6.84 -16.14 1.88
N SER A 35 -5.58 -15.84 1.62
CA SER A 35 -5.16 -14.47 1.33
C SER A 35 -5.44 -14.15 -0.14
N GLY A 36 -6.70 -13.84 -0.46
CA GLY A 36 -7.07 -13.42 -1.81
C GLY A 36 -7.07 -11.91 -1.99
N HIS A 37 -6.94 -11.17 -0.90
CA HIS A 37 -7.11 -9.72 -0.89
C HIS A 37 -5.99 -9.03 -0.14
N ALA A 38 -5.74 -7.76 -0.48
CA ALA A 38 -4.86 -6.89 0.29
C ALA A 38 -5.42 -6.67 1.70
N ASP A 39 -4.59 -6.19 2.60
CA ASP A 39 -5.01 -5.93 3.99
C ASP A 39 -6.10 -4.87 4.08
N VAL A 40 -6.06 -3.89 3.18
CA VAL A 40 -7.09 -2.86 3.01
C VAL A 40 -7.47 -2.80 1.54
N VAL A 41 -8.76 -2.74 1.26
CA VAL A 41 -9.32 -2.72 -0.10
C VAL A 41 -10.20 -1.49 -0.30
N GLY A 42 -10.58 -1.19 -1.54
CA GLY A 42 -11.46 -0.08 -1.85
C GLY A 42 -10.73 1.22 -2.20
N VAL A 43 -9.42 1.16 -2.37
CA VAL A 43 -8.59 2.31 -2.75
C VAL A 43 -8.00 2.04 -4.15
N PRO A 44 -8.28 2.90 -5.15
CA PRO A 44 -7.89 2.63 -6.53
C PRO A 44 -6.39 2.47 -6.75
N TYR A 45 -6.00 1.63 -7.70
CA TYR A 45 -4.65 1.49 -8.28
C TYR A 45 -3.58 0.89 -7.37
N ILE A 46 -3.84 0.68 -6.09
CA ILE A 46 -2.80 0.24 -5.15
C ILE A 46 -3.20 -1.04 -4.41
N TRP A 47 -2.19 -1.83 -4.08
CA TRP A 47 -2.28 -3.00 -3.22
C TRP A 47 -1.70 -2.63 -1.85
N ILE A 48 -2.53 -2.61 -0.82
CA ILE A 48 -2.15 -2.11 0.50
C ILE A 48 -1.81 -3.26 1.44
N GLU A 49 -0.56 -3.30 1.85
CA GLU A 49 -0.07 -4.19 2.91
C GLU A 49 0.15 -3.36 4.17
N VAL A 50 -0.38 -3.79 5.30
CA VAL A 50 -0.26 -3.05 6.55
C VAL A 50 0.65 -3.82 7.52
N LYS A 51 1.63 -3.13 8.07
CA LYS A 51 2.56 -3.71 9.05
C LYS A 51 2.67 -2.79 10.25
N ARG A 52 2.42 -3.36 11.42
CA ARG A 52 2.61 -2.68 12.70
C ARG A 52 3.56 -3.52 13.53
N ASP A 53 4.86 -3.29 13.35
CA ASP A 53 5.91 -4.12 13.89
C ASP A 53 7.13 -3.28 14.25
N GLN A 54 7.66 -3.49 15.46
CA GLN A 54 8.85 -2.78 15.95
C GLN A 54 10.12 -3.14 15.19
N ASP A 55 10.18 -4.36 14.66
CA ASP A 55 11.37 -4.91 14.00
C ASP A 55 11.11 -5.15 12.51
N LEU A 56 10.31 -4.31 11.88
CA LEU A 56 9.91 -4.50 10.49
C LEU A 56 11.09 -4.44 9.52
N ASN A 57 11.21 -5.45 8.69
CA ASN A 57 12.01 -5.39 7.48
C ASN A 57 11.14 -4.93 6.32
N VAL A 58 11.24 -3.66 5.98
CA VAL A 58 10.37 -3.03 4.98
C VAL A 58 10.55 -3.66 3.60
N LEU A 59 11.80 -3.99 3.22
CA LEU A 59 12.04 -4.62 1.92
C LEU A 59 11.33 -5.97 1.80
N LYS A 60 11.40 -6.80 2.85
CA LYS A 60 10.67 -8.07 2.84
C LYS A 60 9.16 -7.87 2.77
N ALA A 61 8.64 -6.83 3.42
CA ALA A 61 7.22 -6.52 3.35
C ALA A 61 6.82 -6.09 1.93
N ILE A 62 7.63 -5.29 1.26
CA ILE A 62 7.41 -4.91 -0.14
C ILE A 62 7.43 -6.15 -1.04
N GLU A 63 8.41 -7.03 -0.85
CA GLU A 63 8.51 -8.25 -1.65
C GLU A 63 7.29 -9.16 -1.44
N GLN A 64 6.78 -9.26 -0.22
CA GLN A 64 5.54 -9.99 0.05
C GLN A 64 4.36 -9.36 -0.68
N ALA A 65 4.22 -8.04 -0.59
CA ALA A 65 3.14 -7.32 -1.27
C ALA A 65 3.21 -7.51 -2.79
N GLU A 66 4.42 -7.51 -3.34
CA GLU A 66 4.64 -7.74 -4.77
C GLU A 66 4.19 -9.14 -5.18
N ARG A 67 4.52 -10.16 -4.40
CA ARG A 67 4.08 -11.53 -4.68
C ARG A 67 2.57 -11.65 -4.61
N ASP A 68 1.97 -11.08 -3.59
CA ASP A 68 0.53 -11.18 -3.37
C ASP A 68 -0.26 -10.40 -4.43
N SER A 69 0.20 -9.22 -4.81
CA SER A 69 -0.45 -8.45 -5.88
C SER A 69 -0.28 -9.09 -7.24
N ALA A 70 0.85 -9.75 -7.51
CA ALA A 70 1.06 -10.53 -8.73
C ALA A 70 0.09 -11.71 -8.80
N GLY A 71 -0.12 -12.40 -7.69
CA GLY A 71 -1.11 -13.47 -7.61
C GLY A 71 -2.54 -12.98 -7.85
N TYR A 72 -2.86 -11.82 -7.32
CA TYR A 72 -4.15 -11.16 -7.56
C TYR A 72 -4.32 -10.81 -9.04
N TYR A 73 -3.29 -10.26 -9.67
CA TYR A 73 -3.30 -9.96 -11.10
C TYR A 73 -3.56 -11.21 -11.94
N GLU A 74 -2.93 -12.33 -11.59
CA GLU A 74 -3.16 -13.60 -12.31
C GLU A 74 -4.61 -14.04 -12.27
N ARG A 75 -5.31 -13.78 -11.16
CA ARG A 75 -6.71 -14.16 -11.00
C ARG A 75 -7.69 -13.18 -11.60
N THR A 76 -7.38 -11.88 -11.57
CA THR A 76 -8.35 -10.81 -11.88
C THR A 76 -7.96 -9.96 -13.06
N ARG A 77 -6.70 -9.98 -13.48
CA ARG A 77 -6.09 -9.06 -14.46
C ARG A 77 -6.09 -7.61 -14.01
N GLU A 78 -6.34 -7.37 -12.74
CA GLU A 78 -6.24 -6.03 -12.16
C GLU A 78 -4.84 -5.80 -11.63
N ASP A 79 -4.14 -4.83 -12.22
CA ASP A 79 -2.75 -4.50 -11.88
C ASP A 79 -2.73 -3.40 -10.82
N LEU A 80 -2.34 -3.77 -9.61
CA LEU A 80 -2.28 -2.87 -8.47
C LEU A 80 -0.84 -2.66 -8.03
N LEU A 81 -0.50 -1.42 -7.69
CA LEU A 81 0.85 -1.05 -7.28
C LEU A 81 1.03 -1.29 -5.78
N PRO A 82 2.00 -2.11 -5.36
CA PRO A 82 2.18 -2.41 -3.95
C PRO A 82 2.62 -1.20 -3.13
N VAL A 83 1.99 -1.00 -2.00
CA VAL A 83 2.41 -0.04 -0.98
C VAL A 83 2.37 -0.71 0.38
N VAL A 84 3.41 -0.53 1.17
CA VAL A 84 3.45 -0.98 2.56
C VAL A 84 3.21 0.24 3.44
N ILE A 85 2.14 0.17 4.23
CA ILE A 85 1.80 1.22 5.20
C ILE A 85 2.12 0.66 6.58
N HIS A 86 3.04 1.31 7.27
CA HIS A 86 3.67 0.72 8.44
C HIS A 86 3.94 1.75 9.51
N ARG A 87 4.04 1.26 10.75
CA ARG A 87 4.49 2.09 11.89
C ARG A 87 5.03 1.22 12.99
N LYS A 88 5.93 1.80 13.76
CA LYS A 88 6.34 1.30 15.07
C LYS A 88 5.45 1.91 16.14
N ASN A 89 5.49 1.37 17.35
CA ASN A 89 4.72 1.93 18.44
C ASN A 89 5.08 3.40 18.66
N ARG A 90 4.06 4.25 18.88
CA ARG A 90 4.20 5.69 19.15
C ARG A 90 4.78 6.51 18.01
N GLU A 91 4.94 5.93 16.84
CA GLU A 91 5.33 6.67 15.64
C GLU A 91 4.12 6.91 14.74
N GLU A 92 4.21 7.90 13.86
CA GLU A 92 3.17 8.08 12.85
C GLU A 92 3.27 7.02 11.77
N TRP A 93 2.19 6.81 11.05
CA TRP A 93 2.17 5.90 9.91
C TRP A 93 3.07 6.43 8.79
N LYS A 94 3.76 5.52 8.14
CA LYS A 94 4.60 5.79 6.96
C LYS A 94 4.15 4.90 5.81
N CYS A 95 4.44 5.35 4.60
CA CYS A 95 4.13 4.61 3.38
C CYS A 95 5.40 4.40 2.58
N THR A 96 5.65 3.17 2.16
CA THR A 96 6.81 2.81 1.35
C THR A 96 6.35 2.16 0.05
N MET A 97 6.91 2.62 -1.06
CA MET A 97 6.69 2.07 -2.39
C MET A 97 8.01 1.92 -3.14
N ARG A 98 8.04 1.09 -4.17
CA ARG A 98 9.12 1.17 -5.15
C ARG A 98 9.07 2.53 -5.84
N LEU A 99 10.23 3.12 -6.08
CA LEU A 99 10.29 4.40 -6.78
C LEU A 99 9.62 4.31 -8.16
N LEU A 100 9.86 3.22 -8.89
CA LEU A 100 9.23 3.02 -10.19
C LEU A 100 7.71 2.95 -10.11
N ASP A 101 7.17 2.34 -9.06
CA ASP A 101 5.73 2.26 -8.86
C ASP A 101 5.13 3.63 -8.57
N LEU A 102 5.82 4.43 -7.77
CA LEU A 102 5.38 5.80 -7.49
C LEU A 102 5.35 6.64 -8.77
N LEU A 103 6.39 6.53 -9.60
CA LEU A 103 6.45 7.22 -10.89
C LEU A 103 5.37 6.73 -11.84
N SER A 104 5.11 5.42 -11.85
CA SER A 104 4.01 4.84 -12.64
C SER A 104 2.66 5.39 -12.19
N LEU A 105 2.45 5.52 -10.89
CA LEU A 105 1.23 6.08 -10.34
C LEU A 105 1.02 7.52 -10.81
N SER A 106 2.10 8.29 -10.91
CA SER A 106 2.04 9.68 -11.39
C SER A 106 1.74 9.80 -12.89
N GLY A 107 1.78 8.69 -13.63
CA GLY A 107 1.66 8.72 -15.08
C GLY A 107 2.93 9.14 -15.81
N SER A 108 4.01 9.37 -15.09
CA SER A 108 5.28 9.81 -15.65
C SER A 108 6.30 8.70 -15.57
N MET A 109 6.45 7.93 -16.64
CA MET A 109 7.53 6.95 -16.73
C MET A 109 8.72 7.61 -17.41
N PRO A 110 9.87 7.74 -16.72
CA PRO A 110 11.05 8.32 -17.34
C PRO A 110 11.60 7.39 -18.40
N PHE A 111 11.72 7.90 -19.60
CA PHE A 111 12.28 7.17 -20.73
C PHE A 111 13.75 7.13 -20.64
N ALA A 112 14.59 6.81 -20.10
CA ALA A 112 16.04 6.85 -20.21
C ALA A 112 16.76 7.16 -18.89
N VAL A 113 16.07 7.07 -17.79
CA VAL A 113 16.77 7.19 -16.53
C VAL A 113 17.03 5.80 -16.00
N ALA A 114 18.29 5.49 -15.74
CA ALA A 114 18.65 4.27 -15.03
C ALA A 114 18.20 4.46 -13.57
N VAL A 115 16.95 4.12 -13.30
CA VAL A 115 16.43 4.13 -11.94
C VAL A 115 16.71 2.75 -11.33
N PRO A 116 17.29 2.67 -10.14
CA PRO A 116 17.47 1.38 -9.49
C PRO A 116 16.12 0.68 -9.34
N THR A 117 16.02 -0.55 -9.85
CA THR A 117 14.78 -1.31 -9.80
C THR A 117 14.37 -1.72 -8.38
N ASP A 118 15.33 -1.71 -7.46
CA ASP A 118 15.12 -2.04 -6.05
C ASP A 118 14.92 -0.81 -5.16
N GLY A 119 14.96 0.40 -5.73
CA GLY A 119 14.83 1.64 -4.98
C GLY A 119 13.49 1.77 -4.27
N LEU A 120 13.53 2.09 -2.99
CA LEU A 120 12.34 2.33 -2.17
C LEU A 120 12.24 3.80 -1.79
N VAL A 121 11.00 4.31 -1.73
CA VAL A 121 10.71 5.65 -1.23
C VAL A 121 9.77 5.50 -0.04
N THR A 122 10.14 6.12 1.08
CA THR A 122 9.32 6.15 2.29
C THR A 122 8.92 7.59 2.59
N MET A 123 7.65 7.80 2.83
CA MET A 123 7.09 9.10 3.20
C MET A 123 6.22 8.95 4.44
N THR A 124 6.00 10.04 5.15
CA THR A 124 4.95 10.05 6.18
C THR A 124 3.59 9.85 5.51
N TRP A 125 2.63 9.32 6.25
CA TRP A 125 1.26 9.21 5.75
C TRP A 125 0.75 10.55 5.21
N SER A 126 0.98 11.64 5.94
CA SER A 126 0.49 12.96 5.56
C SER A 126 1.00 13.43 4.21
N ASP A 127 2.28 13.18 3.92
CA ASP A 127 2.86 13.54 2.63
C ASP A 127 2.42 12.57 1.53
N TRP A 128 2.43 11.28 1.83
CA TRP A 128 2.08 10.27 0.84
C TRP A 128 0.65 10.40 0.35
N ILE A 129 -0.32 10.62 1.27
CA ILE A 129 -1.72 10.70 0.87
C ILE A 129 -1.99 11.89 -0.03
N ARG A 130 -1.28 13.00 0.17
CA ARG A 130 -1.39 14.16 -0.72
C ARG A 130 -0.92 13.83 -2.13
N VAL A 131 0.22 13.16 -2.23
CA VAL A 131 0.78 12.73 -3.53
C VAL A 131 -0.17 11.75 -4.20
N TYR A 132 -0.63 10.75 -3.45
CA TYR A 132 -1.55 9.74 -3.98
C TYR A 132 -2.85 10.38 -4.47
N MET A 133 -3.47 11.24 -3.68
CA MET A 133 -4.73 11.88 -4.06
C MET A 133 -4.59 12.73 -5.31
N ALA A 134 -3.48 13.45 -5.46
CA ALA A 134 -3.23 14.25 -6.67
C ALA A 134 -3.14 13.36 -7.90
N TYR A 135 -2.39 12.26 -7.82
CA TYR A 135 -2.22 11.34 -8.95
C TYR A 135 -3.50 10.57 -9.25
N GLU A 136 -4.22 10.13 -8.23
CA GLU A 136 -5.46 9.39 -8.41
C GLU A 136 -6.54 10.27 -9.06
N THR A 137 -6.68 11.51 -8.62
CA THR A 137 -7.63 12.45 -9.19
C THR A 137 -7.34 12.71 -10.66
N GLU A 138 -6.10 12.96 -11.00
CA GLU A 138 -5.69 13.17 -12.38
C GLU A 138 -5.93 11.93 -13.24
N ARG A 139 -5.57 10.75 -12.71
CA ARG A 139 -5.71 9.48 -13.44
C ARG A 139 -7.16 9.09 -13.64
N SER A 140 -8.03 9.40 -12.69
CA SER A 140 -9.45 9.11 -12.77
C SER A 140 -10.23 10.13 -13.61
N GLY A 141 -9.59 11.17 -14.10
CA GLY A 141 -10.24 12.18 -14.91
C GLY A 141 -11.22 13.07 -14.13
N ALA A 142 -11.07 13.12 -12.82
CA ALA A 142 -11.96 13.90 -11.97
C ALA A 142 -11.52 15.35 -11.89
#